data_7e103aed413d0ca5560ca0a8837022f6
#
_entry.id   7e103aed413d0ca5560ca0a8837022f6
#
_cell.length_a   1.000
_cell.length_b   1.000
_cell.length_c   1.000
_cell.angle_alpha   90.00
_cell.angle_beta   90.00
_cell.angle_gamma   90.00
#
_symmetry.space_group_name_H-M   'P 1'
#
loop_
_entity.id
_entity.type
_entity.pdbx_description
1 polymer ?
#
loop_
_entity_poly.entity_id
_entity_poly.type
_entity_poly.pdbx_seq_one_letter_code
_entity_poly.pdbx_strand_id
1 'polypeptide(L)'
;LLHARADGADVRMVYSVSDALELARANPERQVVFFGIGFETTTPPTALGILEAQRSGLDNFSVFCNHVLTPAAMKAILNVAADAGEGETLEVDGFSGPSHVSVIMGSDAYRFCARQYHKPVVIAGFEPLDVLQAILMLVRQLNQGRTDIENQYTRAVTPEGNRKAQAAVAEVFELRPSFEWRGLGAIPRSALGIADAY
;
A
#
# COMPACT_ATOMS: atom_id res chain seq x y z
N LEU A 1 -6.60 -10.79 -17.65
CA LEU A 1 -5.40 -11.62 -17.86
C LEU A 1 -5.75 -13.07 -18.21
N LEU A 2 -6.62 -13.74 -17.44
CA LEU A 2 -6.99 -15.14 -17.71
C LEU A 2 -7.65 -15.30 -19.10
N HIS A 3 -8.57 -14.42 -19.49
CA HIS A 3 -9.16 -14.42 -20.84
C HIS A 3 -8.09 -14.16 -21.91
N ALA A 4 -7.25 -13.15 -21.72
CA ALA A 4 -6.17 -12.87 -22.67
C ALA A 4 -5.23 -14.07 -22.86
N ARG A 5 -4.91 -14.80 -21.77
CA ARG A 5 -4.13 -16.02 -21.83
C ARG A 5 -4.85 -17.14 -22.58
N ALA A 6 -6.16 -17.29 -22.36
CA ALA A 6 -6.98 -18.26 -23.08
C ALA A 6 -7.05 -17.94 -24.60
N ASP A 7 -7.00 -16.67 -24.96
CA ASP A 7 -6.96 -16.15 -26.32
C ASP A 7 -5.56 -16.19 -26.97
N GLY A 8 -4.57 -16.79 -26.28
CA GLY A 8 -3.23 -17.02 -26.80
C GLY A 8 -2.17 -15.97 -26.42
N ALA A 9 -2.49 -14.99 -25.56
CA ALA A 9 -1.47 -14.06 -25.05
C ALA A 9 -0.47 -14.78 -24.14
N ASP A 10 0.82 -14.44 -24.23
CA ASP A 10 1.86 -14.96 -23.35
C ASP A 10 1.79 -14.28 -21.98
N VAL A 11 0.90 -14.77 -21.13
CA VAL A 11 0.71 -14.32 -19.75
C VAL A 11 1.35 -15.34 -18.81
N ARG A 12 2.41 -14.91 -18.14
CA ARG A 12 3.18 -15.74 -17.20
C ARG A 12 2.95 -15.27 -15.76
N MET A 13 2.83 -16.21 -14.85
CA MET A 13 2.82 -15.93 -13.42
C MET A 13 4.26 -15.91 -12.91
N VAL A 14 4.61 -14.86 -12.19
CA VAL A 14 5.90 -14.69 -11.50
C VAL A 14 5.66 -14.42 -10.02
N TYR A 15 6.62 -14.74 -9.17
CA TYR A 15 6.52 -14.53 -7.72
C TYR A 15 7.17 -13.23 -7.26
N SER A 16 7.98 -12.62 -8.13
CA SER A 16 8.66 -11.36 -7.84
C SER A 16 8.91 -10.56 -9.11
N VAL A 17 9.24 -9.28 -8.94
CA VAL A 17 9.72 -8.45 -10.05
C VAL A 17 11.06 -8.97 -10.59
N SER A 18 11.89 -9.60 -9.75
CA SER A 18 13.17 -10.20 -10.17
C SER A 18 12.96 -11.30 -11.21
N ASP A 19 11.94 -12.14 -11.07
CA ASP A 19 11.62 -13.18 -12.07
C ASP A 19 11.24 -12.54 -13.42
N ALA A 20 10.55 -11.40 -13.40
CA ALA A 20 10.20 -10.66 -14.60
C ALA A 20 11.44 -10.05 -15.28
N LEU A 21 12.42 -9.56 -14.51
CA LEU A 21 13.70 -9.09 -15.02
C LEU A 21 14.52 -10.24 -15.66
N GLU A 22 14.50 -11.41 -15.03
CA GLU A 22 15.17 -12.61 -15.61
C GLU A 22 14.50 -13.02 -16.93
N LEU A 23 13.17 -12.96 -17.01
CA LEU A 23 12.44 -13.21 -18.25
C LEU A 23 12.82 -12.19 -19.35
N ALA A 24 12.97 -10.92 -19.01
CA ALA A 24 13.39 -9.90 -19.95
C ALA A 24 14.82 -10.14 -20.45
N ARG A 25 15.75 -10.46 -19.55
CA ARG A 25 17.15 -10.81 -19.93
C ARG A 25 17.23 -12.03 -20.83
N ALA A 26 16.40 -13.03 -20.56
CA ALA A 26 16.37 -14.27 -21.35
C ALA A 26 15.69 -14.13 -22.73
N ASN A 27 14.94 -13.05 -22.96
CA ASN A 27 14.17 -12.81 -24.19
C ASN A 27 14.37 -11.37 -24.69
N PRO A 28 15.59 -10.99 -25.13
CA PRO A 28 15.91 -9.60 -25.46
C PRO A 28 15.09 -9.05 -26.65
N GLU A 29 14.57 -9.92 -27.51
CA GLU A 29 13.73 -9.57 -28.66
C GLU A 29 12.24 -9.37 -28.31
N ARG A 30 11.85 -9.59 -27.04
CA ARG A 30 10.46 -9.50 -26.59
C ARG A 30 10.30 -8.45 -25.51
N GLN A 31 9.22 -7.70 -25.57
CA GLN A 31 8.85 -6.79 -24.50
C GLN A 31 8.25 -7.58 -23.33
N VAL A 32 8.74 -7.35 -22.13
CA VAL A 32 8.22 -7.92 -20.88
C VAL A 32 7.57 -6.81 -20.07
N VAL A 33 6.28 -6.94 -19.85
CA VAL A 33 5.50 -5.98 -19.04
C VAL A 33 5.17 -6.62 -17.70
N PHE A 34 5.73 -6.10 -16.62
CA PHE A 34 5.39 -6.51 -15.26
C PHE A 34 4.12 -5.80 -14.81
N PHE A 35 3.08 -6.57 -14.45
CA PHE A 35 1.86 -6.02 -13.90
C PHE A 35 2.04 -5.79 -12.39
N GLY A 36 2.49 -4.58 -12.03
CA GLY A 36 2.76 -4.16 -10.66
C GLY A 36 1.46 -3.76 -9.96
N ILE A 37 0.94 -4.63 -9.10
CA ILE A 37 -0.28 -4.42 -8.32
C ILE A 37 0.01 -4.63 -6.84
N GLY A 38 -0.65 -3.86 -5.98
CA GLY A 38 -0.61 -4.04 -4.54
C GLY A 38 -0.52 -2.73 -3.77
N PHE A 39 -0.15 -2.84 -2.52
CA PHE A 39 -0.04 -1.74 -1.58
C PHE A 39 1.42 -1.38 -1.30
N GLU A 40 1.67 -0.64 -0.24
CA GLU A 40 3.00 -0.15 0.14
C GLU A 40 4.03 -1.25 0.36
N THR A 41 3.60 -2.48 0.65
CA THR A 41 4.51 -3.63 0.85
C THR A 41 5.16 -4.12 -0.45
N THR A 42 4.48 -3.96 -1.58
CA THR A 42 4.93 -4.43 -2.89
C THR A 42 5.62 -3.35 -3.72
N THR A 43 5.48 -2.09 -3.32
CA THR A 43 6.06 -0.95 -4.02
C THR A 43 7.59 -0.91 -3.96
N PRO A 44 8.25 -1.14 -2.78
CA PRO A 44 9.71 -1.09 -2.71
C PRO A 44 10.41 -2.15 -3.58
N PRO A 45 9.98 -3.43 -3.61
CA PRO A 45 10.55 -4.40 -4.55
C PRO A 45 10.40 -3.98 -6.00
N THR A 46 9.23 -3.42 -6.39
CA THR A 46 9.00 -2.93 -7.76
C THR A 46 9.92 -1.75 -8.09
N ALA A 47 10.11 -0.80 -7.14
CA ALA A 47 11.07 0.30 -7.30
C ALA A 47 12.49 -0.22 -7.56
N LEU A 48 12.95 -1.16 -6.73
CA LEU A 48 14.27 -1.77 -6.91
C LEU A 48 14.41 -2.49 -8.25
N GLY A 49 13.36 -3.15 -8.72
CA GLY A 49 13.33 -3.78 -10.04
C GLY A 49 13.49 -2.78 -11.18
N ILE A 50 12.81 -1.64 -11.12
CA ILE A 50 12.93 -0.56 -12.11
C ILE A 50 14.36 0.03 -12.10
N LEU A 51 14.90 0.33 -10.92
CA LEU A 51 16.27 0.79 -10.77
C LEU A 51 17.30 -0.20 -11.31
N GLU A 52 17.09 -1.49 -11.09
CA GLU A 52 17.94 -2.54 -11.60
C GLU A 52 17.86 -2.66 -13.13
N ALA A 53 16.64 -2.59 -13.71
CA ALA A 53 16.45 -2.56 -15.16
C ALA A 53 17.23 -1.40 -15.80
N GLN A 54 17.09 -0.18 -15.26
CA GLN A 54 17.78 1.01 -15.72
C GLN A 54 19.30 0.85 -15.64
N ARG A 55 19.83 0.40 -14.48
CA ARG A 55 21.28 0.20 -14.29
C ARG A 55 21.86 -0.85 -15.22
N SER A 56 21.10 -1.86 -15.57
CA SER A 56 21.50 -2.96 -16.45
C SER A 56 21.29 -2.65 -17.94
N GLY A 57 20.72 -1.49 -18.29
CA GLY A 57 20.38 -1.14 -19.66
C GLY A 57 19.34 -2.11 -20.27
N LEU A 58 18.35 -2.53 -19.50
CA LEU A 58 17.35 -3.50 -19.91
C LEU A 58 16.15 -2.80 -20.54
N ASP A 59 16.23 -2.52 -21.85
CA ASP A 59 15.28 -1.69 -22.60
C ASP A 59 13.97 -2.41 -22.93
N ASN A 60 13.92 -3.72 -22.74
CA ASN A 60 12.75 -4.55 -23.03
C ASN A 60 11.90 -4.87 -21.79
N PHE A 61 12.13 -4.19 -20.67
CA PHE A 61 11.34 -4.32 -19.44
C PHE A 61 10.54 -3.07 -19.18
N SER A 62 9.27 -3.24 -18.83
CA SER A 62 8.41 -2.15 -18.38
C SER A 62 7.46 -2.59 -17.28
N VAL A 63 6.90 -1.63 -16.55
CA VAL A 63 5.97 -1.89 -15.45
C VAL A 63 4.64 -1.18 -15.71
N PHE A 64 3.56 -1.95 -15.75
CA PHE A 64 2.21 -1.41 -15.69
C PHE A 64 1.84 -1.21 -14.22
N CYS A 65 1.97 0.04 -13.75
CA CYS A 65 1.89 0.37 -12.32
C CYS A 65 0.44 0.58 -11.86
N ASN A 66 -0.01 -0.28 -10.94
CA ASN A 66 -1.28 -0.18 -10.21
C ASN A 66 -1.09 -0.31 -8.69
N HIS A 67 -0.04 0.29 -8.15
CA HIS A 67 0.18 0.37 -6.71
C HIS A 67 -0.69 1.45 -6.09
N VAL A 68 -1.40 1.11 -5.05
CA VAL A 68 -2.33 1.98 -4.31
C VAL A 68 -1.89 2.16 -2.86
N LEU A 69 -2.43 3.19 -2.19
CA LEU A 69 -1.98 3.63 -0.88
C LEU A 69 -3.07 3.46 0.17
N THR A 70 -2.78 2.68 1.20
CA THR A 70 -3.68 2.38 2.33
C THR A 70 -4.17 3.61 3.09
N PRO A 71 -3.32 4.58 3.49
CA PRO A 71 -3.79 5.76 4.23
C PRO A 71 -4.78 6.63 3.43
N ALA A 72 -4.60 6.70 2.11
CA ALA A 72 -5.52 7.46 1.25
C ALA A 72 -6.91 6.81 1.21
N ALA A 73 -6.97 5.47 1.13
CA ALA A 73 -8.23 4.73 1.21
C ALA A 73 -8.90 4.88 2.57
N MET A 74 -8.15 4.78 3.67
CA MET A 74 -8.68 5.02 5.02
C MET A 74 -9.25 6.42 5.16
N LYS A 75 -8.56 7.44 4.63
CA LYS A 75 -9.04 8.82 4.63
C LYS A 75 -10.31 8.98 3.81
N ALA A 76 -10.41 8.34 2.65
CA ALA A 76 -11.62 8.38 1.82
C ALA A 76 -12.83 7.77 2.56
N ILE A 77 -12.64 6.61 3.23
CA ILE A 77 -13.67 5.97 4.04
C ILE A 77 -14.13 6.89 5.17
N LEU A 78 -13.19 7.53 5.87
CA LEU A 78 -13.50 8.46 6.96
C LEU A 78 -14.19 9.73 6.47
N ASN A 79 -13.88 10.24 5.28
CA ASN A 79 -14.54 11.39 4.67
C ASN A 79 -16.00 11.07 4.30
N VAL A 80 -16.25 9.89 3.71
CA VAL A 80 -17.62 9.45 3.40
C VAL A 80 -18.46 9.42 4.68
N ALA A 81 -17.88 8.95 5.79
CA ALA A 81 -18.55 8.95 7.09
C ALA A 81 -18.83 10.37 7.64
N ALA A 82 -17.95 11.32 7.33
CA ALA A 82 -18.10 12.71 7.78
C ALA A 82 -19.10 13.51 6.92
N ASP A 83 -19.20 13.19 5.63
CA ASP A 83 -20.08 13.84 4.65
C ASP A 83 -21.49 13.22 4.60
N ALA A 84 -21.68 12.05 5.19
CA ALA A 84 -22.98 11.41 5.33
C ALA A 84 -23.85 12.27 6.27
N GLY A 85 -24.97 12.77 5.75
CA GLY A 85 -25.94 13.54 6.54
C GLY A 85 -26.51 12.74 7.71
N GLU A 86 -27.27 13.39 8.59
CA GLU A 86 -27.93 12.73 9.72
C GLU A 86 -28.72 11.49 9.26
N GLY A 87 -28.16 10.29 9.47
CA GLY A 87 -28.79 9.00 9.14
C GLY A 87 -27.90 7.97 8.46
N GLU A 88 -26.79 8.34 7.84
CA GLU A 88 -25.85 7.42 7.15
C GLU A 88 -24.41 7.62 7.67
N THR A 89 -24.17 7.46 8.96
CA THR A 89 -22.81 7.47 9.49
C THR A 89 -22.20 6.07 9.39
N LEU A 90 -21.02 5.96 8.78
CA LEU A 90 -20.22 4.75 8.91
C LEU A 90 -19.82 4.60 10.38
N GLU A 91 -20.47 3.67 11.09
CA GLU A 91 -20.20 3.40 12.49
C GLU A 91 -18.86 2.64 12.68
N VAL A 92 -17.77 3.36 12.49
CA VAL A 92 -16.41 2.85 12.75
C VAL A 92 -15.85 3.59 13.95
N ASP A 93 -15.64 2.88 15.06
CA ASP A 93 -15.11 3.47 16.29
C ASP A 93 -13.58 3.59 16.30
N GLY A 94 -12.89 2.73 15.57
CA GLY A 94 -11.42 2.72 15.46
C GLY A 94 -10.92 1.70 14.45
N PHE A 95 -9.60 1.61 14.29
CA PHE A 95 -8.98 0.74 13.29
C PHE A 95 -7.95 -0.18 13.91
N SER A 96 -8.01 -1.45 13.53
CA SER A 96 -6.87 -2.34 13.61
C SER A 96 -5.98 -2.08 12.38
N GLY A 97 -4.86 -1.42 12.59
CA GLY A 97 -3.95 -1.00 11.52
C GLY A 97 -3.14 -2.17 10.94
N PRO A 98 -2.81 -2.12 9.64
CA PRO A 98 -2.16 -3.23 8.94
C PRO A 98 -0.67 -3.32 9.32
N SER A 99 -0.23 -4.48 9.82
CA SER A 99 1.16 -4.71 10.24
C SER A 99 2.17 -4.55 9.12
N HIS A 100 2.01 -5.26 7.99
CA HIS A 100 3.02 -5.27 6.92
C HIS A 100 3.17 -3.89 6.25
N VAL A 101 2.08 -3.19 5.98
CA VAL A 101 2.10 -1.82 5.46
C VAL A 101 2.85 -0.91 6.43
N SER A 102 2.60 -1.06 7.73
CA SER A 102 3.23 -0.25 8.78
C SER A 102 4.73 -0.54 8.96
N VAL A 103 5.21 -1.74 8.60
CA VAL A 103 6.67 -2.00 8.53
C VAL A 103 7.35 -1.07 7.52
N ILE A 104 6.69 -0.78 6.42
CA ILE A 104 7.21 0.13 5.39
C ILE A 104 6.99 1.59 5.77
N MET A 105 5.75 1.97 6.13
CA MET A 105 5.36 3.37 6.32
C MET A 105 5.58 3.91 7.72
N GLY A 106 5.65 3.05 8.72
CA GLY A 106 5.65 3.43 10.13
C GLY A 106 4.24 3.65 10.68
N SER A 107 4.13 3.67 12.02
CA SER A 107 2.87 3.96 12.70
C SER A 107 2.45 5.44 12.59
N ASP A 108 3.40 6.34 12.36
CA ASP A 108 3.15 7.78 12.20
C ASP A 108 2.29 8.12 10.98
N ALA A 109 2.27 7.25 9.96
CA ALA A 109 1.44 7.40 8.78
C ALA A 109 -0.07 7.48 9.09
N TYR A 110 -0.50 6.98 10.23
CA TYR A 110 -1.91 6.94 10.65
C TYR A 110 -2.31 8.06 11.62
N ARG A 111 -1.40 8.98 11.96
CA ARG A 111 -1.69 10.07 12.91
C ARG A 111 -2.88 10.95 12.50
N PHE A 112 -3.20 11.00 11.21
CA PHE A 112 -4.36 11.74 10.74
C PHE A 112 -5.68 11.17 11.27
N CYS A 113 -5.79 9.84 11.47
CA CYS A 113 -6.99 9.21 12.04
C CYS A 113 -7.30 9.77 13.43
N ALA A 114 -6.29 9.86 14.29
CA ALA A 114 -6.45 10.40 15.63
C ALA A 114 -6.67 11.92 15.62
N ARG A 115 -5.85 12.67 14.86
CA ARG A 115 -5.85 14.15 14.90
C ARG A 115 -7.01 14.80 14.17
N GLN A 116 -7.45 14.26 13.04
CA GLN A 116 -8.47 14.86 12.19
C GLN A 116 -9.84 14.24 12.38
N TYR A 117 -9.89 12.93 12.66
CA TYR A 117 -11.14 12.17 12.73
C TYR A 117 -11.47 11.65 14.13
N HIS A 118 -10.59 11.89 15.10
CA HIS A 118 -10.77 11.39 16.48
C HIS A 118 -11.05 9.88 16.54
N LYS A 119 -10.35 9.11 15.68
CA LYS A 119 -10.45 7.66 15.64
C LYS A 119 -9.14 7.01 16.08
N PRO A 120 -9.15 6.12 17.09
CA PRO A 120 -7.96 5.40 17.52
C PRO A 120 -7.52 4.39 16.46
N VAL A 121 -6.21 4.15 16.38
CA VAL A 121 -5.63 3.10 15.54
C VAL A 121 -4.64 2.29 16.38
N VAL A 122 -4.73 0.97 16.32
CA VAL A 122 -3.73 0.09 16.90
C VAL A 122 -3.13 -0.77 15.79
N ILE A 123 -1.82 -0.63 15.55
CA ILE A 123 -1.10 -1.48 14.62
C ILE A 123 -0.98 -2.88 15.23
N ALA A 124 -1.53 -3.88 14.55
CA ALA A 124 -1.59 -5.25 15.04
C ALA A 124 -0.70 -6.19 14.22
N GLY A 125 -0.05 -7.15 14.87
CA GLY A 125 0.51 -8.31 14.18
C GLY A 125 -0.58 -9.28 13.69
N PHE A 126 -0.16 -10.41 13.12
CA PHE A 126 -1.09 -11.39 12.54
C PHE A 126 -1.34 -12.62 13.42
N GLU A 127 -0.55 -12.80 14.47
CA GLU A 127 -0.74 -13.94 15.35
C GLU A 127 -2.01 -13.74 16.20
N PRO A 128 -2.69 -14.81 16.60
CA PRO A 128 -3.94 -14.69 17.34
C PRO A 128 -3.82 -13.82 18.60
N LEU A 129 -2.70 -13.91 19.32
CA LEU A 129 -2.45 -13.09 20.52
C LEU A 129 -2.18 -11.62 20.15
N ASP A 130 -1.52 -11.34 19.03
CA ASP A 130 -1.33 -9.97 18.54
C ASP A 130 -2.69 -9.29 18.28
N VAL A 131 -3.57 -10.01 17.58
CA VAL A 131 -4.91 -9.52 17.24
C VAL A 131 -5.74 -9.27 18.50
N LEU A 132 -5.78 -10.24 19.42
CA LEU A 132 -6.51 -10.09 20.69
C LEU A 132 -5.98 -8.93 21.52
N GLN A 133 -4.66 -8.76 21.60
CA GLN A 133 -4.05 -7.66 22.32
C GLN A 133 -4.38 -6.31 21.66
N ALA A 134 -4.33 -6.23 20.34
CA ALA A 134 -4.68 -5.00 19.62
C ALA A 134 -6.16 -4.62 19.82
N ILE A 135 -7.08 -5.60 19.80
CA ILE A 135 -8.50 -5.37 20.11
C ILE A 135 -8.63 -4.85 21.55
N LEU A 136 -7.95 -5.47 22.51
CA LEU A 136 -7.98 -5.01 23.91
C LEU A 136 -7.46 -3.57 24.06
N MET A 137 -6.40 -3.22 23.33
CA MET A 137 -5.85 -1.86 23.33
C MET A 137 -6.87 -0.86 22.73
N LEU A 138 -7.54 -1.19 21.62
CA LEU A 138 -8.60 -0.37 21.03
C LEU A 138 -9.77 -0.16 21.99
N VAL A 139 -10.29 -1.24 22.58
CA VAL A 139 -11.40 -1.17 23.54
C VAL A 139 -11.04 -0.32 24.76
N ARG A 140 -9.79 -0.43 25.25
CA ARG A 140 -9.30 0.43 26.35
C ARG A 140 -9.26 1.89 25.96
N GLN A 141 -8.80 2.24 24.76
CA GLN A 141 -8.81 3.61 24.28
C GLN A 141 -10.25 4.17 24.21
N LEU A 142 -11.18 3.41 23.62
CA LEU A 142 -12.58 3.81 23.49
C LEU A 142 -13.23 4.03 24.85
N ASN A 143 -13.06 3.11 25.80
CA ASN A 143 -13.60 3.24 27.16
C ASN A 143 -13.01 4.42 27.94
N GLN A 144 -11.83 4.88 27.60
CA GLN A 144 -11.15 6.03 28.21
C GLN A 144 -11.36 7.33 27.44
N GLY A 145 -12.10 7.32 26.34
CA GLY A 145 -12.27 8.47 25.46
C GLY A 145 -10.97 8.95 24.80
N ARG A 146 -9.98 8.04 24.64
CA ARG A 146 -8.70 8.35 23.99
C ARG A 146 -8.76 8.02 22.49
N THR A 147 -7.98 8.76 21.71
CA THR A 147 -7.86 8.57 20.26
C THR A 147 -6.41 8.65 19.84
N ASP A 148 -5.61 7.66 20.26
CA ASP A 148 -4.19 7.60 20.00
C ASP A 148 -3.84 6.61 18.87
N ILE A 149 -2.63 6.74 18.33
CA ILE A 149 -2.03 5.71 17.49
C ILE A 149 -1.14 4.88 18.39
N GLU A 150 -1.54 3.64 18.64
CA GLU A 150 -0.76 2.68 19.43
C GLU A 150 -0.20 1.59 18.51
N ASN A 151 0.94 1.04 18.89
CA ASN A 151 1.62 -0.01 18.14
C ASN A 151 1.78 -1.27 19.00
N GLN A 152 0.95 -2.28 18.75
CA GLN A 152 1.11 -3.59 19.37
C GLN A 152 2.28 -4.36 18.73
N TYR A 153 2.54 -4.15 17.42
CA TYR A 153 3.54 -4.90 16.65
C TYR A 153 4.93 -4.27 16.72
N THR A 154 5.38 -3.93 17.93
CA THR A 154 6.64 -3.20 18.19
C THR A 154 7.89 -3.96 17.77
N ARG A 155 7.81 -5.30 17.63
CA ARG A 155 8.93 -6.13 17.16
C ARG A 155 9.30 -5.92 15.70
N ALA A 156 8.44 -5.29 14.89
CA ALA A 156 8.68 -5.09 13.47
C ALA A 156 8.34 -3.67 12.98
N VAL A 157 7.49 -2.93 13.67
CA VAL A 157 7.04 -1.60 13.26
C VAL A 157 7.63 -0.53 14.15
N THR A 158 8.29 0.44 13.53
CA THR A 158 8.77 1.68 14.17
C THR A 158 7.85 2.86 13.82
N PRO A 159 7.91 3.98 14.53
CA PRO A 159 7.13 5.17 14.16
C PRO A 159 7.38 5.63 12.73
N GLU A 160 8.63 5.65 12.28
CA GLU A 160 9.07 6.15 10.97
C GLU A 160 9.00 5.12 9.84
N GLY A 161 8.89 3.83 10.16
CA GLY A 161 8.95 2.74 9.19
C GLY A 161 10.33 2.49 8.58
N ASN A 162 10.36 1.87 7.41
CA ASN A 162 11.59 1.55 6.69
C ASN A 162 12.00 2.70 5.76
N ARG A 163 12.87 3.58 6.25
CA ARG A 163 13.34 4.76 5.49
C ARG A 163 14.06 4.42 4.18
N LYS A 164 14.77 3.27 4.12
CA LYS A 164 15.44 2.84 2.88
C LYS A 164 14.43 2.44 1.81
N ALA A 165 13.40 1.70 2.21
CA ALA A 165 12.30 1.33 1.31
C ALA A 165 11.54 2.58 0.84
N GLN A 166 11.24 3.50 1.75
CA GLN A 166 10.57 4.77 1.41
C GLN A 166 11.41 5.62 0.43
N ALA A 167 12.72 5.67 0.62
CA ALA A 167 13.61 6.41 -0.28
C ALA A 167 13.63 5.82 -1.69
N ALA A 168 13.72 4.48 -1.82
CA ALA A 168 13.67 3.82 -3.13
C ALA A 168 12.31 4.05 -3.84
N VAL A 169 11.21 4.04 -3.08
CA VAL A 169 9.88 4.35 -3.63
C VAL A 169 9.80 5.80 -4.09
N ALA A 170 10.28 6.75 -3.28
CA ALA A 170 10.27 8.18 -3.62
C ALA A 170 11.17 8.55 -4.80
N GLU A 171 12.20 7.74 -5.08
CA GLU A 171 13.07 7.92 -6.24
C GLU A 171 12.35 7.55 -7.55
N VAL A 172 11.59 6.47 -7.55
CA VAL A 172 11.00 5.88 -8.76
C VAL A 172 9.57 6.28 -9.01
N PHE A 173 8.82 6.58 -7.95
CA PHE A 173 7.39 6.81 -8.06
C PHE A 173 6.97 8.20 -7.64
N GLU A 174 5.90 8.68 -8.26
CA GLU A 174 5.20 9.91 -7.90
C GLU A 174 3.71 9.63 -7.60
N LEU A 175 3.07 10.53 -6.85
CA LEU A 175 1.66 10.41 -6.55
C LEU A 175 0.81 10.79 -7.76
N ARG A 176 -0.06 9.91 -8.21
CA ARG A 176 -1.08 10.24 -9.20
C ARG A 176 -2.07 11.26 -8.64
N PRO A 177 -2.55 12.22 -9.43
CA PRO A 177 -3.57 13.17 -8.99
C PRO A 177 -4.84 12.51 -8.46
N SER A 178 -5.28 11.43 -9.12
CA SER A 178 -6.43 10.61 -8.72
C SER A 178 -6.27 9.20 -9.25
N PHE A 179 -6.95 8.26 -8.61
CA PHE A 179 -7.02 6.86 -9.06
C PHE A 179 -8.38 6.27 -8.70
N GLU A 180 -8.95 5.48 -9.61
CA GLU A 180 -10.23 4.85 -9.41
C GLU A 180 -10.10 3.53 -8.63
N TRP A 181 -10.72 3.46 -7.47
CA TRP A 181 -10.76 2.27 -6.63
C TRP A 181 -12.07 1.52 -6.84
N ARG A 182 -11.98 0.21 -6.96
CA ARG A 182 -13.16 -0.64 -7.01
C ARG A 182 -13.97 -0.48 -5.72
N GLY A 183 -15.22 -0.03 -5.86
CA GLY A 183 -16.15 0.15 -4.75
C GLY A 183 -16.03 1.46 -3.96
N LEU A 184 -14.96 2.25 -4.16
CA LEU A 184 -14.76 3.54 -3.49
C LEU A 184 -14.76 4.72 -4.47
N GLY A 185 -14.75 4.46 -5.79
CA GLY A 185 -14.68 5.52 -6.80
C GLY A 185 -13.30 6.18 -6.89
N ALA A 186 -13.27 7.40 -7.41
CA ALA A 186 -12.05 8.16 -7.62
C ALA A 186 -11.55 8.77 -6.31
N ILE A 187 -10.36 8.35 -5.85
CA ILE A 187 -9.73 8.85 -4.64
C ILE A 187 -8.50 9.70 -5.01
N PRO A 188 -8.43 10.96 -4.59
CA PRO A 188 -7.28 11.83 -4.84
C PRO A 188 -6.00 11.29 -4.17
N ARG A 189 -4.87 11.35 -4.88
CA ARG A 189 -3.52 11.02 -4.37
C ARG A 189 -3.44 9.66 -3.68
N SER A 190 -4.11 8.66 -4.24
CA SER A 190 -4.29 7.33 -3.65
C SER A 190 -3.54 6.22 -4.35
N ALA A 191 -2.80 6.54 -5.39
CA ALA A 191 -2.01 5.58 -6.16
C ALA A 191 -0.69 6.21 -6.63
N LEU A 192 0.23 5.35 -7.02
CA LEU A 192 1.53 5.72 -7.53
C LEU A 192 1.59 5.57 -9.06
N GLY A 193 2.27 6.51 -9.70
CA GLY A 193 2.74 6.44 -11.08
C GLY A 193 4.26 6.33 -11.08
N ILE A 194 4.82 5.82 -12.17
CA ILE A 194 6.27 5.83 -12.37
C ILE A 194 6.65 7.27 -12.79
N ALA A 195 7.71 7.82 -12.20
CA ALA A 195 8.22 9.13 -12.55
C ALA A 195 8.80 9.16 -13.96
N ASP A 196 8.71 10.29 -14.65
CA ASP A 196 9.12 10.46 -16.06
C ASP A 196 10.58 10.11 -16.35
N ALA A 197 11.42 10.03 -15.30
CA ALA A 197 12.84 9.66 -15.43
C ALA A 197 13.07 8.15 -15.63
N TYR A 198 12.05 7.35 -15.50
CA TYR A 198 12.04 5.90 -15.60
C TYR A 198 10.99 5.42 -16.63
#